data_371b8246f407a64518e820920434f6b3
#
_entry.id   371b8246f407a64518e820920434f6b3
#
_cell.length_a   1.000
_cell.length_b   1.000
_cell.length_c   1.000
_cell.angle_alpha   90.00
_cell.angle_beta   90.00
_cell.angle_gamma   90.00
#
_symmetry.space_group_name_H-M   'P 1'
#
loop_
_entity.id
_entity.type
_entity.pdbx_description
1 polymer ?
#
loop_
_entity_poly.entity_id
_entity_poly.type
_entity_poly.pdbx_seq_one_letter_code
_entity_poly.pdbx_strand_id
1 'polypeptide(L)'
;MVEFKEYISEMNRRLKKYFPESNSLTPAEEGVFKALDIFRVPKKEADEQRYKAIKYAFKHHYENNSFYRKFCKENNVTPDDIKSIKDFNKIPLVPDQFFKTYPSGKEFAMWLATVYTGDLPSIVVKRNDDYDDIINKFNEAGLVISYSSGTSGRHTFIPRDKRTFYDAEYMIAKAVITMVYPFWEYDSYGYLLMPNPFKTNVFAGKVCGAYFDAVKDIQVAMDRELKADLIQAAMKNNLKGRIIRYAMQRENKKMIDRIINWMREHYKNGDKISFIGAPFILYFVMEELEKNGEYFDFGENGAIVTGGGWKIFEDRRISVEEFRKKAEKILGIPQENCLDLYGMVEGNGFMVQCPEGHYLHIPNTCYQAMVIDENGEEVAEGEKGRFAFLDGLAMSYPGFIISGDEVRMYEECPVCDRPTPVLEPEVKRAAGSEMRGCAEEMRRVLAMDMGGGNA
;
A
#
# COMPACT_ATOMS: atom_id res chain seq x y z
N MET A 1 -6.03 28.87 12.04
CA MET A 1 -6.02 27.67 11.15
C MET A 1 -5.25 28.04 9.91
N VAL A 2 -4.24 27.26 9.53
CA VAL A 2 -3.44 27.48 8.31
C VAL A 2 -4.32 27.23 7.10
N GLU A 3 -4.26 28.07 6.08
CA GLU A 3 -4.98 27.88 4.82
C GLU A 3 -4.51 26.58 4.13
N PHE A 4 -5.46 25.82 3.55
CA PHE A 4 -5.15 24.52 2.92
C PHE A 4 -4.02 24.59 1.88
N LYS A 5 -3.98 25.66 1.09
CA LYS A 5 -2.91 25.88 0.09
C LYS A 5 -1.53 26.02 0.74
N GLU A 6 -1.44 26.74 1.85
CA GLU A 6 -0.18 26.90 2.59
C GLU A 6 0.24 25.60 3.24
N TYR A 7 -0.73 24.85 3.78
CA TYR A 7 -0.53 23.53 4.36
C TYR A 7 0.04 22.52 3.35
N ILE A 8 -0.51 22.45 2.14
CA ILE A 8 0.01 21.59 1.07
C ILE A 8 1.36 22.10 0.53
N SER A 9 1.57 23.42 0.50
CA SER A 9 2.87 23.99 0.12
C SER A 9 3.99 23.60 1.08
N GLU A 10 3.70 23.55 2.39
CA GLU A 10 4.64 23.08 3.40
C GLU A 10 4.92 21.58 3.23
N MET A 11 3.90 20.75 2.95
CA MET A 11 4.10 19.34 2.60
C MET A 11 5.09 19.20 1.44
N ASN A 12 4.83 19.91 0.34
CA ASN A 12 5.66 19.83 -0.86
C ASN A 12 7.10 20.27 -0.58
N ARG A 13 7.29 21.28 0.27
CA ARG A 13 8.63 21.73 0.69
C ARG A 13 9.38 20.63 1.45
N ARG A 14 8.71 19.97 2.40
CA ARG A 14 9.29 18.88 3.22
C ARG A 14 9.58 17.64 2.38
N LEU A 15 8.68 17.30 1.48
CA LEU A 15 8.75 16.10 0.64
C LEU A 15 9.45 16.32 -0.71
N LYS A 16 10.19 17.44 -0.87
CA LYS A 16 10.83 17.81 -2.14
C LYS A 16 11.76 16.71 -2.71
N LYS A 17 12.38 15.89 -1.87
CA LYS A 17 13.28 14.81 -2.31
C LYS A 17 12.58 13.69 -3.11
N TYR A 18 11.26 13.59 -3.00
CA TYR A 18 10.45 12.62 -3.72
C TYR A 18 9.98 13.11 -5.09
N PHE A 19 10.17 14.41 -5.37
CA PHE A 19 9.74 14.99 -6.64
C PHE A 19 10.68 14.57 -7.76
N PRO A 20 10.16 14.02 -8.88
CA PRO A 20 10.94 13.88 -10.08
C PRO A 20 11.25 15.27 -10.70
N GLU A 21 12.18 15.32 -11.64
CA GLU A 21 12.45 16.56 -12.37
C GLU A 21 11.21 17.02 -13.13
N SER A 22 10.85 18.30 -12.98
CA SER A 22 9.55 18.85 -13.43
C SER A 22 9.29 18.76 -14.94
N ASN A 23 10.35 18.67 -15.75
CA ASN A 23 10.30 18.53 -17.21
C ASN A 23 10.20 17.07 -17.68
N SER A 24 10.18 16.11 -16.76
CA SER A 24 10.16 14.67 -17.05
C SER A 24 8.96 13.93 -16.42
N LEU A 25 7.94 14.67 -15.97
CA LEU A 25 6.75 14.07 -15.33
C LEU A 25 5.99 13.18 -16.32
N THR A 26 5.65 11.99 -15.87
CA THR A 26 4.65 11.15 -16.55
C THR A 26 3.25 11.74 -16.35
N PRO A 27 2.26 11.37 -17.19
CA PRO A 27 0.89 11.84 -16.97
C PRO A 27 0.33 11.47 -15.58
N ALA A 28 0.68 10.31 -15.01
CA ALA A 28 0.26 9.93 -13.66
C ALA A 28 0.87 10.85 -12.59
N GLU A 29 2.16 11.11 -12.67
CA GLU A 29 2.86 12.05 -11.78
C GLU A 29 2.28 13.47 -11.89
N GLU A 30 1.95 13.94 -13.11
CA GLU A 30 1.26 15.23 -13.27
C GLU A 30 -0.03 15.30 -12.47
N GLY A 31 -0.87 14.25 -12.54
CA GLY A 31 -2.12 14.15 -11.80
C GLY A 31 -1.95 14.15 -10.29
N VAL A 32 -0.81 13.67 -9.78
CA VAL A 32 -0.52 13.61 -8.35
C VAL A 32 0.23 14.85 -7.86
N PHE A 33 1.33 15.23 -8.50
CA PHE A 33 2.21 16.27 -8.01
C PHE A 33 1.65 17.68 -8.24
N LYS A 34 0.90 17.92 -9.34
CA LYS A 34 0.32 19.23 -9.66
C LYS A 34 -1.03 19.50 -8.99
N ALA A 35 -1.80 18.47 -8.66
CA ALA A 35 -3.07 18.64 -7.96
C ALA A 35 -2.85 19.19 -6.55
N LEU A 36 -3.58 20.22 -6.17
CA LEU A 36 -3.56 20.76 -4.81
C LEU A 36 -4.16 19.74 -3.83
N ASP A 37 -5.35 19.25 -4.16
CA ASP A 37 -6.08 18.18 -3.46
C ASP A 37 -6.41 17.08 -4.47
N ILE A 38 -5.82 15.88 -4.29
CA ILE A 38 -6.03 14.74 -5.19
C ILE A 38 -7.44 14.13 -5.09
N PHE A 39 -8.18 14.46 -4.04
CA PHE A 39 -9.55 13.98 -3.82
C PHE A 39 -10.62 15.02 -4.20
N ARG A 40 -10.22 16.23 -4.63
CA ARG A 40 -11.13 17.31 -5.03
C ARG A 40 -10.93 17.78 -6.46
N VAL A 41 -10.22 16.99 -7.29
CA VAL A 41 -10.13 17.26 -8.73
C VAL A 41 -11.51 17.03 -9.36
N PRO A 42 -12.05 17.99 -10.14
CA PRO A 42 -13.34 17.83 -10.80
C PRO A 42 -13.39 16.55 -11.65
N LYS A 43 -14.50 15.79 -11.62
CA LYS A 43 -14.65 14.48 -12.26
C LYS A 43 -14.15 14.47 -13.71
N LYS A 44 -14.56 15.46 -14.52
CA LYS A 44 -14.13 15.55 -15.93
C LYS A 44 -12.61 15.68 -16.08
N GLU A 45 -12.00 16.50 -15.27
CA GLU A 45 -10.54 16.73 -15.28
C GLU A 45 -9.80 15.47 -14.80
N ALA A 46 -10.29 14.85 -13.73
CA ALA A 46 -9.76 13.58 -13.22
C ALA A 46 -9.86 12.47 -14.27
N ASP A 47 -10.97 12.35 -14.99
CA ASP A 47 -11.17 11.36 -16.05
C ASP A 47 -10.19 11.58 -17.22
N GLU A 48 -10.01 12.82 -17.67
CA GLU A 48 -9.06 13.15 -18.71
C GLU A 48 -7.61 12.83 -18.28
N GLN A 49 -7.27 13.15 -17.05
CA GLN A 49 -5.94 12.90 -16.48
C GLN A 49 -5.70 11.40 -16.31
N ARG A 50 -6.65 10.66 -15.74
CA ARG A 50 -6.60 9.21 -15.57
C ARG A 50 -6.47 8.48 -16.91
N TYR A 51 -7.23 8.91 -17.93
CA TYR A 51 -7.09 8.35 -19.27
C TYR A 51 -5.65 8.47 -19.79
N LYS A 52 -5.04 9.65 -19.68
CA LYS A 52 -3.65 9.88 -20.11
C LYS A 52 -2.68 9.01 -19.31
N ALA A 53 -2.85 8.96 -17.99
CA ALA A 53 -2.00 8.20 -17.07
C ALA A 53 -2.01 6.70 -17.37
N ILE A 54 -3.19 6.09 -17.43
CA ILE A 54 -3.34 4.66 -17.67
C ILE A 54 -2.91 4.27 -19.08
N LYS A 55 -3.30 5.03 -20.10
CA LYS A 55 -2.88 4.76 -21.47
C LYS A 55 -1.35 4.84 -21.63
N TYR A 56 -0.71 5.83 -20.98
CA TYR A 56 0.73 5.96 -20.99
C TYR A 56 1.43 4.75 -20.34
N ALA A 57 0.98 4.37 -19.14
CA ALA A 57 1.52 3.21 -18.42
C ALA A 57 1.29 1.91 -19.20
N PHE A 58 0.10 1.70 -19.78
CA PHE A 58 -0.20 0.52 -20.60
C PHE A 58 0.73 0.44 -21.81
N LYS A 59 0.90 1.54 -22.56
CA LYS A 59 1.83 1.59 -23.69
C LYS A 59 3.27 1.29 -23.24
N HIS A 60 3.70 1.89 -22.14
CA HIS A 60 5.04 1.66 -21.58
C HIS A 60 5.30 0.18 -21.28
N HIS A 61 4.38 -0.49 -20.58
CA HIS A 61 4.53 -1.92 -20.27
C HIS A 61 4.43 -2.81 -21.50
N TYR A 62 3.54 -2.50 -22.42
CA TYR A 62 3.43 -3.22 -23.70
C TYR A 62 4.74 -3.15 -24.52
N GLU A 63 5.41 -2.01 -24.53
CA GLU A 63 6.65 -1.80 -25.28
C GLU A 63 7.88 -2.35 -24.59
N ASN A 64 7.94 -2.31 -23.24
CA ASN A 64 9.17 -2.54 -22.47
C ASN A 64 9.13 -3.78 -21.55
N ASN A 65 8.00 -4.49 -21.44
CA ASN A 65 7.90 -5.75 -20.72
C ASN A 65 7.49 -6.85 -21.69
N SER A 66 8.42 -7.74 -22.03
CA SER A 66 8.22 -8.81 -23.03
C SER A 66 7.13 -9.79 -22.60
N PHE A 67 7.09 -10.13 -21.30
CA PHE A 67 6.09 -11.02 -20.73
C PHE A 67 4.69 -10.41 -20.80
N TYR A 68 4.52 -9.16 -20.34
CA TYR A 68 3.22 -8.49 -20.37
C TYR A 68 2.75 -8.25 -21.83
N ARG A 69 3.65 -7.87 -22.74
CA ARG A 69 3.33 -7.76 -24.18
C ARG A 69 2.80 -9.06 -24.76
N LYS A 70 3.39 -10.21 -24.39
CA LYS A 70 2.91 -11.52 -24.85
C LYS A 70 1.51 -11.80 -24.30
N PHE A 71 1.28 -11.53 -23.02
CA PHE A 71 -0.03 -11.65 -22.39
C PHE A 71 -1.09 -10.76 -23.07
N CYS A 72 -0.76 -9.51 -23.40
CA CYS A 72 -1.65 -8.64 -24.18
C CYS A 72 -1.97 -9.20 -25.57
N LYS A 73 -0.97 -9.77 -26.28
CA LYS A 73 -1.18 -10.38 -27.61
C LYS A 73 -2.07 -11.61 -27.55
N GLU A 74 -1.97 -12.44 -26.53
CA GLU A 74 -2.85 -13.60 -26.32
C GLU A 74 -4.29 -13.17 -26.04
N ASN A 75 -4.50 -12.01 -25.40
CA ASN A 75 -5.80 -11.38 -25.20
C ASN A 75 -6.25 -10.49 -26.38
N ASN A 76 -5.49 -10.43 -27.49
CA ASN A 76 -5.76 -9.61 -28.67
C ASN A 76 -5.94 -8.12 -28.37
N VAL A 77 -5.17 -7.55 -27.43
CA VAL A 77 -5.25 -6.15 -27.03
C VAL A 77 -3.92 -5.44 -27.26
N THR A 78 -3.98 -4.24 -27.80
CA THR A 78 -2.84 -3.34 -28.05
C THR A 78 -3.12 -1.96 -27.46
N PRO A 79 -2.11 -1.09 -27.26
CA PRO A 79 -2.33 0.28 -26.80
C PRO A 79 -3.24 1.13 -27.72
N ASP A 80 -3.36 0.78 -29.01
CA ASP A 80 -4.22 1.48 -29.97
C ASP A 80 -5.71 1.16 -29.79
N ASP A 81 -6.04 0.07 -29.09
CA ASP A 81 -7.41 -0.32 -28.78
C ASP A 81 -8.01 0.51 -27.62
N ILE A 82 -7.16 1.21 -26.85
CA ILE A 82 -7.55 2.05 -25.71
C ILE A 82 -7.74 3.49 -26.19
N LYS A 83 -8.97 3.87 -26.52
CA LYS A 83 -9.33 5.19 -27.06
C LYS A 83 -10.03 6.09 -26.06
N SER A 84 -10.56 5.52 -24.99
CA SER A 84 -11.28 6.22 -23.91
C SER A 84 -11.18 5.45 -22.60
N ILE A 85 -11.63 6.04 -21.49
CA ILE A 85 -11.73 5.32 -20.20
C ILE A 85 -12.68 4.12 -20.25
N LYS A 86 -13.64 4.11 -21.18
CA LYS A 86 -14.56 2.96 -21.39
C LYS A 86 -13.86 1.72 -21.94
N ASP A 87 -12.66 1.89 -22.50
CA ASP A 87 -11.87 0.80 -23.05
C ASP A 87 -10.93 0.18 -22.02
N PHE A 88 -10.92 0.69 -20.78
CA PHE A 88 -10.01 0.19 -19.74
C PHE A 88 -10.28 -1.26 -19.33
N ASN A 89 -11.52 -1.71 -19.44
CA ASN A 89 -11.89 -3.12 -19.25
C ASN A 89 -11.24 -4.09 -20.26
N LYS A 90 -10.68 -3.59 -21.37
CA LYS A 90 -9.92 -4.39 -22.33
C LYS A 90 -8.49 -4.66 -21.90
N ILE A 91 -7.93 -3.84 -20.98
CA ILE A 91 -6.54 -3.97 -20.53
C ILE A 91 -6.40 -5.26 -19.71
N PRO A 92 -5.54 -6.21 -20.13
CA PRO A 92 -5.39 -7.49 -19.44
C PRO A 92 -4.89 -7.30 -18.00
N LEU A 93 -5.62 -7.83 -17.04
CA LEU A 93 -5.32 -7.73 -15.62
C LEU A 93 -4.48 -8.92 -15.14
N VAL A 94 -3.43 -8.65 -14.39
CA VAL A 94 -2.56 -9.66 -13.78
C VAL A 94 -3.15 -10.12 -12.45
N PRO A 95 -3.46 -11.41 -12.25
CA PRO A 95 -3.95 -11.91 -10.97
C PRO A 95 -2.86 -11.83 -9.89
N ASP A 96 -3.23 -11.49 -8.65
CA ASP A 96 -2.31 -11.40 -7.51
C ASP A 96 -1.54 -12.70 -7.24
N GLN A 97 -2.11 -13.84 -7.59
CA GLN A 97 -1.48 -15.16 -7.49
C GLN A 97 -0.21 -15.29 -8.35
N PHE A 98 -0.12 -14.55 -9.46
CA PHE A 98 1.09 -14.51 -10.27
C PHE A 98 2.30 -14.08 -9.45
N PHE A 99 2.17 -13.04 -8.66
CA PHE A 99 3.24 -12.50 -7.81
C PHE A 99 3.57 -13.37 -6.60
N LYS A 100 2.77 -14.39 -6.30
CA LYS A 100 2.94 -15.36 -5.21
C LYS A 100 3.52 -16.70 -5.70
N THR A 101 3.66 -16.86 -7.04
CA THR A 101 4.19 -18.10 -7.66
C THR A 101 5.61 -17.84 -8.17
N TYR A 102 6.57 -17.92 -7.29
CA TYR A 102 7.98 -17.67 -7.58
C TYR A 102 8.88 -18.83 -7.13
N PRO A 103 9.99 -19.08 -7.86
CA PRO A 103 11.01 -20.08 -7.49
C PRO A 103 11.92 -19.53 -6.37
N SER A 104 12.95 -20.29 -6.01
CA SER A 104 13.99 -19.90 -5.04
C SER A 104 15.35 -19.74 -5.70
N GLY A 105 16.29 -19.13 -4.98
CA GLY A 105 17.68 -18.99 -5.42
C GLY A 105 17.83 -18.19 -6.72
N LYS A 106 18.71 -18.64 -7.62
CA LYS A 106 19.00 -17.93 -8.87
C LYS A 106 17.75 -17.74 -9.75
N GLU A 107 16.86 -18.72 -9.77
CA GLU A 107 15.63 -18.66 -10.56
C GLU A 107 14.66 -17.57 -10.06
N PHE A 108 14.70 -17.24 -8.77
CA PHE A 108 13.96 -16.10 -8.23
C PHE A 108 14.43 -14.76 -8.83
N ALA A 109 15.73 -14.56 -8.99
CA ALA A 109 16.26 -13.37 -9.65
C ALA A 109 15.83 -13.29 -11.13
N MET A 110 15.78 -14.43 -11.82
CA MET A 110 15.28 -14.51 -13.21
C MET A 110 13.78 -14.25 -13.29
N TRP A 111 13.01 -14.76 -12.33
CA TRP A 111 11.58 -14.50 -12.24
C TRP A 111 11.28 -13.00 -12.03
N LEU A 112 12.08 -12.31 -11.20
CA LEU A 112 11.93 -10.86 -11.03
C LEU A 112 12.08 -10.09 -12.36
N ALA A 113 12.89 -10.60 -13.31
CA ALA A 113 13.03 -10.02 -14.63
C ALA A 113 11.73 -10.13 -15.48
N THR A 114 10.86 -11.08 -15.20
CA THR A 114 9.55 -11.17 -15.90
C THR A 114 8.54 -10.17 -15.35
N VAL A 115 8.68 -9.80 -14.06
CA VAL A 115 7.82 -8.82 -13.39
C VAL A 115 8.26 -7.39 -13.72
N TYR A 116 9.57 -7.14 -13.71
CA TYR A 116 10.12 -5.80 -13.89
C TYR A 116 9.99 -5.32 -15.35
N THR A 117 9.57 -4.08 -15.52
CA THR A 117 9.50 -3.43 -16.83
C THR A 117 10.79 -2.67 -17.08
N GLY A 118 11.58 -3.15 -18.01
CA GLY A 118 12.93 -2.68 -18.32
C GLY A 118 14.01 -3.73 -17.98
N ASP A 119 15.25 -3.31 -18.00
CA ASP A 119 16.40 -4.19 -17.74
C ASP A 119 16.73 -4.20 -16.25
N LEU A 120 16.73 -5.39 -15.63
CA LEU A 120 17.21 -5.55 -14.27
C LEU A 120 18.74 -5.35 -14.20
N PRO A 121 19.26 -4.70 -13.16
CA PRO A 121 20.68 -4.64 -12.93
C PRO A 121 21.27 -6.04 -12.70
N SER A 122 22.48 -6.27 -13.21
CA SER A 122 23.19 -7.52 -13.03
C SER A 122 23.65 -7.69 -11.59
N ILE A 123 23.33 -8.82 -10.97
CA ILE A 123 23.77 -9.19 -9.63
C ILE A 123 24.40 -10.58 -9.63
N VAL A 124 25.26 -10.86 -8.66
CA VAL A 124 25.83 -12.19 -8.45
C VAL A 124 25.06 -12.93 -7.38
N VAL A 125 24.26 -13.92 -7.79
CA VAL A 125 23.53 -14.81 -6.86
C VAL A 125 24.40 -16.01 -6.51
N LYS A 126 24.68 -16.19 -5.20
CA LYS A 126 25.42 -17.33 -4.65
C LYS A 126 24.46 -18.48 -4.36
N ARG A 127 24.99 -19.71 -4.28
CA ARG A 127 24.19 -20.92 -4.05
C ARG A 127 23.37 -20.91 -2.77
N ASN A 128 23.83 -20.22 -1.72
CA ASN A 128 23.21 -20.19 -0.40
C ASN A 128 22.47 -18.88 -0.13
N ASP A 129 22.31 -18.00 -1.13
CA ASP A 129 21.55 -16.77 -0.97
C ASP A 129 20.07 -17.09 -0.73
N ASP A 130 19.50 -16.55 0.33
CA ASP A 130 18.06 -16.55 0.58
C ASP A 130 17.37 -15.39 -0.18
N TYR A 131 16.06 -15.25 0.00
CA TYR A 131 15.32 -14.17 -0.66
C TYR A 131 15.81 -12.78 -0.23
N ASP A 132 16.06 -12.57 1.06
CA ASP A 132 16.54 -11.29 1.57
C ASP A 132 17.93 -10.96 1.05
N ASP A 133 18.82 -11.93 0.92
CA ASP A 133 20.15 -11.75 0.34
C ASP A 133 20.07 -11.28 -1.13
N ILE A 134 19.19 -11.89 -1.94
CA ILE A 134 18.98 -11.52 -3.35
C ILE A 134 18.34 -10.13 -3.44
N ILE A 135 17.33 -9.83 -2.62
CA ILE A 135 16.66 -8.53 -2.56
C ILE A 135 17.67 -7.44 -2.20
N ASN A 136 18.50 -7.65 -1.18
CA ASN A 136 19.49 -6.67 -0.76
C ASN A 136 20.51 -6.38 -1.85
N LYS A 137 20.95 -7.39 -2.62
CA LYS A 137 21.83 -7.18 -3.79
C LYS A 137 21.18 -6.32 -4.87
N PHE A 138 19.90 -6.51 -5.14
CA PHE A 138 19.17 -5.66 -6.08
C PHE A 138 18.99 -4.24 -5.52
N ASN A 139 18.72 -4.12 -4.22
CA ASN A 139 18.60 -2.81 -3.57
C ASN A 139 19.93 -2.04 -3.60
N GLU A 140 21.07 -2.71 -3.40
CA GLU A 140 22.41 -2.14 -3.56
C GLU A 140 22.69 -1.73 -5.02
N ALA A 141 22.10 -2.43 -5.98
CA ALA A 141 22.21 -2.12 -7.41
C ALA A 141 21.20 -1.04 -7.88
N GLY A 142 20.45 -0.41 -6.98
CA GLY A 142 19.60 0.74 -7.25
C GLY A 142 18.11 0.45 -7.45
N LEU A 143 17.67 -0.80 -7.27
CA LEU A 143 16.25 -1.13 -7.20
C LEU A 143 15.72 -1.05 -5.76
N VAL A 144 14.40 -1.01 -5.62
CA VAL A 144 13.69 -1.15 -4.36
C VAL A 144 12.74 -2.34 -4.46
N ILE A 145 13.22 -3.52 -4.06
CA ILE A 145 12.36 -4.68 -4.00
C ILE A 145 11.71 -4.74 -2.63
N SER A 146 10.39 -4.69 -2.63
CA SER A 146 9.59 -4.78 -1.40
C SER A 146 8.61 -5.94 -1.49
N TYR A 147 8.17 -6.43 -0.32
CA TYR A 147 7.27 -7.58 -0.25
C TYR A 147 6.16 -7.42 0.78
N SER A 148 5.07 -8.15 0.56
CA SER A 148 3.94 -8.22 1.50
C SER A 148 4.34 -8.99 2.77
N SER A 149 3.60 -8.78 3.88
CA SER A 149 3.84 -9.51 5.15
C SER A 149 3.62 -11.02 5.08
N GLY A 150 3.08 -11.55 3.97
CA GLY A 150 2.94 -12.98 3.72
C GLY A 150 1.90 -13.71 4.60
N THR A 151 0.92 -13.00 5.17
CA THR A 151 -0.13 -13.60 6.03
C THR A 151 -0.96 -14.69 5.35
N SER A 152 -0.99 -14.71 4.02
CA SER A 152 -1.60 -15.79 3.21
C SER A 152 -0.67 -17.00 3.00
N GLY A 153 0.48 -17.07 3.70
CA GLY A 153 1.46 -18.15 3.59
C GLY A 153 2.57 -17.92 2.56
N ARG A 154 2.42 -16.95 1.67
CA ARG A 154 3.45 -16.53 0.70
C ARG A 154 3.53 -15.01 0.61
N HIS A 155 4.74 -14.51 0.38
CA HIS A 155 4.94 -13.08 0.09
C HIS A 155 4.56 -12.77 -1.35
N THR A 156 4.21 -11.53 -1.61
CA THR A 156 4.23 -10.93 -2.95
C THR A 156 5.50 -10.09 -3.03
N PHE A 157 6.32 -10.26 -4.04
CA PHE A 157 7.53 -9.46 -4.27
C PHE A 157 7.32 -8.54 -5.46
N ILE A 158 7.53 -7.25 -5.25
CA ILE A 158 7.40 -6.23 -6.31
C ILE A 158 8.71 -5.46 -6.44
N PRO A 159 9.37 -5.54 -7.62
CA PRO A 159 10.53 -4.72 -7.92
C PRO A 159 10.10 -3.33 -8.40
N ARG A 160 10.67 -2.29 -7.81
CA ARG A 160 10.51 -0.90 -8.24
C ARG A 160 11.88 -0.28 -8.50
N ASP A 161 11.98 0.59 -9.49
CA ASP A 161 13.07 1.56 -9.51
C ASP A 161 12.84 2.63 -8.42
N LYS A 162 13.86 3.43 -8.20
CA LYS A 162 13.80 4.46 -7.16
C LYS A 162 12.69 5.49 -7.41
N ARG A 163 12.43 5.83 -8.67
CA ARG A 163 11.39 6.82 -9.04
C ARG A 163 10.00 6.27 -8.73
N THR A 164 9.67 5.10 -9.23
CA THR A 164 8.38 4.44 -8.96
C THR A 164 8.15 4.23 -7.46
N PHE A 165 9.21 3.94 -6.69
CA PHE A 165 9.09 3.80 -5.24
C PHE A 165 8.87 5.15 -4.54
N TYR A 166 9.55 6.21 -4.97
CA TYR A 166 9.34 7.56 -4.44
C TYR A 166 7.95 8.11 -4.78
N ASP A 167 7.40 7.78 -5.94
CA ASP A 167 6.02 8.10 -6.28
C ASP A 167 5.03 7.45 -5.31
N ALA A 168 5.25 6.19 -4.92
CA ALA A 168 4.43 5.50 -3.91
C ALA A 168 4.56 6.16 -2.52
N GLU A 169 5.78 6.52 -2.09
CA GLU A 169 6.00 7.22 -0.81
C GLU A 169 5.34 8.61 -0.78
N TYR A 170 5.48 9.37 -1.87
CA TYR A 170 4.81 10.66 -1.98
C TYR A 170 3.29 10.52 -2.04
N MET A 171 2.80 9.54 -2.79
CA MET A 171 1.36 9.30 -2.95
C MET A 171 0.68 8.99 -1.62
N ILE A 172 1.23 8.07 -0.82
CA ILE A 172 0.67 7.77 0.51
C ILE A 172 0.72 8.99 1.42
N ALA A 173 1.84 9.72 1.43
CA ALA A 173 1.97 10.93 2.24
C ALA A 173 0.94 11.98 1.83
N LYS A 174 0.80 12.25 0.54
CA LYS A 174 -0.18 13.23 0.03
C LYS A 174 -1.61 12.81 0.32
N ALA A 175 -1.95 11.55 0.12
CA ALA A 175 -3.30 11.03 0.40
C ALA A 175 -3.67 11.20 1.87
N VAL A 176 -2.77 10.80 2.78
CA VAL A 176 -2.97 10.93 4.24
C VAL A 176 -3.04 12.40 4.64
N ILE A 177 -2.03 13.20 4.29
CA ILE A 177 -1.91 14.61 4.70
C ILE A 177 -3.11 15.43 4.20
N THR A 178 -3.61 15.17 3.00
CA THR A 178 -4.80 15.83 2.47
C THR A 178 -6.05 15.50 3.28
N MET A 179 -6.22 14.23 3.70
CA MET A 179 -7.41 13.80 4.46
C MET A 179 -7.39 14.22 5.92
N VAL A 180 -6.22 14.29 6.54
CA VAL A 180 -6.09 14.69 7.96
C VAL A 180 -6.12 16.19 8.19
N TYR A 181 -6.18 17.01 7.13
CA TYR A 181 -6.38 18.45 7.26
C TYR A 181 -7.83 18.73 7.74
N PRO A 182 -8.05 19.61 8.71
CA PRO A 182 -7.09 20.50 9.38
C PRO A 182 -6.58 20.03 10.77
N PHE A 183 -6.86 18.79 11.17
CA PHE A 183 -6.61 18.35 12.55
C PHE A 183 -5.17 17.81 12.79
N TRP A 184 -4.34 17.72 11.77
CA TRP A 184 -2.95 17.31 11.89
C TRP A 184 -1.99 18.43 11.48
N GLU A 185 -0.84 18.53 12.14
CA GLU A 185 0.17 19.55 11.89
C GLU A 185 1.58 18.94 11.77
N TYR A 186 2.46 19.61 10.99
CA TYR A 186 3.83 19.14 10.71
C TYR A 186 4.79 19.23 11.89
N ASP A 187 4.45 19.95 12.94
CA ASP A 187 5.21 20.02 14.18
C ASP A 187 4.77 19.00 15.23
N SER A 188 3.87 18.07 14.86
CA SER A 188 3.47 16.95 15.70
C SER A 188 4.58 15.93 15.88
N TYR A 189 4.52 15.20 16.99
CA TYR A 189 5.37 14.04 17.25
C TYR A 189 4.71 12.78 16.71
N GLY A 190 5.45 11.98 15.94
CA GLY A 190 4.96 10.78 15.30
C GLY A 190 5.33 9.49 16.00
N TYR A 191 4.46 8.50 15.96
CA TYR A 191 4.81 7.13 16.28
C TYR A 191 4.41 6.20 15.12
N LEU A 192 5.39 5.63 14.43
CA LEU A 192 5.16 4.68 13.36
C LEU A 192 4.93 3.27 13.93
N LEU A 193 3.70 2.80 13.85
CA LEU A 193 3.26 1.47 14.32
C LEU A 193 3.59 0.37 13.28
N MET A 194 4.78 0.45 12.70
CA MET A 194 5.31 -0.41 11.63
C MET A 194 6.81 -0.65 11.85
N PRO A 195 7.43 -1.55 11.09
CA PRO A 195 8.88 -1.65 11.01
C PRO A 195 9.51 -0.37 10.46
N ASN A 196 10.71 -0.05 10.94
CA ASN A 196 11.49 1.08 10.46
C ASN A 196 11.68 0.99 8.92
N PRO A 197 11.24 2.00 8.14
CA PRO A 197 11.26 1.98 6.67
C PRO A 197 12.65 1.83 6.08
N PHE A 198 13.68 2.29 6.80
CA PHE A 198 15.07 2.23 6.36
C PHE A 198 15.75 0.88 6.68
N LYS A 199 15.10 0.02 7.48
CA LYS A 199 15.61 -1.29 7.92
C LYS A 199 14.74 -2.47 7.47
N THR A 200 13.69 -2.25 6.71
CA THR A 200 12.77 -3.30 6.27
C THR A 200 12.57 -3.29 4.76
N ASN A 201 12.32 -4.48 4.20
CA ASN A 201 11.80 -4.63 2.85
C ASN A 201 10.31 -5.01 2.84
N VAL A 202 9.67 -5.09 4.02
CA VAL A 202 8.20 -5.21 4.12
C VAL A 202 7.55 -3.91 3.66
N PHE A 203 6.78 -3.96 2.58
CA PHE A 203 6.24 -2.77 1.90
C PHE A 203 5.49 -1.81 2.82
N ALA A 204 4.60 -2.33 3.67
CA ALA A 204 3.80 -1.50 4.57
C ALA A 204 4.63 -0.62 5.53
N GLY A 205 5.80 -1.11 5.97
CA GLY A 205 6.75 -0.29 6.73
C GLY A 205 7.60 0.57 5.81
N LYS A 206 8.13 -0.01 4.72
CA LYS A 206 9.08 0.64 3.83
C LYS A 206 8.50 1.90 3.16
N VAL A 207 7.25 1.87 2.75
CA VAL A 207 6.56 2.99 2.08
C VAL A 207 6.24 4.18 3.02
N CYS A 208 6.45 4.01 4.33
CA CYS A 208 6.21 5.07 5.32
C CYS A 208 7.42 6.03 5.49
N GLY A 209 8.43 5.98 4.62
CA GLY A 209 9.61 6.83 4.72
C GLY A 209 9.30 8.33 4.71
N ALA A 210 8.33 8.74 3.91
CA ALA A 210 7.90 10.13 3.82
C ALA A 210 7.30 10.70 5.13
N TYR A 211 6.81 9.84 6.03
CA TYR A 211 6.30 10.27 7.32
C TYR A 211 7.40 10.90 8.19
N PHE A 212 8.65 10.45 8.07
CA PHE A 212 9.79 11.01 8.79
C PHE A 212 10.10 12.47 8.41
N ASP A 213 9.78 12.84 7.18
CA ASP A 213 9.95 14.23 6.72
C ASP A 213 8.73 15.10 7.06
N ALA A 214 7.60 14.48 7.35
CA ALA A 214 6.32 15.16 7.55
C ALA A 214 6.04 15.54 9.02
N VAL A 215 6.79 15.02 9.98
CA VAL A 215 6.62 15.31 11.42
C VAL A 215 7.87 15.97 12.02
N LYS A 216 7.77 16.44 13.25
CA LYS A 216 8.89 17.08 13.99
C LYS A 216 9.91 16.04 14.46
N ASP A 217 9.43 14.94 15.02
CA ASP A 217 10.22 13.82 15.48
C ASP A 217 9.37 12.55 15.41
N ILE A 218 10.00 11.39 15.24
CA ILE A 218 9.28 10.13 15.07
C ILE A 218 9.97 8.97 15.77
N GLN A 219 9.19 8.17 16.45
CA GLN A 219 9.59 6.87 16.95
C GLN A 219 8.95 5.73 16.16
N VAL A 220 9.56 4.56 16.21
CA VAL A 220 9.11 3.38 15.48
C VAL A 220 8.85 2.20 16.41
N ALA A 221 7.80 1.44 16.14
CA ALA A 221 7.46 0.27 16.94
C ALA A 221 8.52 -0.82 16.84
N MET A 222 9.09 -1.04 15.65
CA MET A 222 10.09 -2.07 15.39
C MET A 222 11.30 -1.48 14.67
N ASP A 223 12.41 -1.30 15.40
CA ASP A 223 13.67 -0.73 14.87
C ASP A 223 14.70 -1.84 14.56
N ARG A 224 14.25 -2.90 13.89
CA ARG A 224 15.11 -4.01 13.46
C ARG A 224 14.72 -4.49 12.07
N GLU A 225 15.68 -5.15 11.41
CA GLU A 225 15.40 -5.87 10.16
C GLU A 225 14.42 -7.02 10.41
N LEU A 226 13.38 -7.11 9.60
CA LEU A 226 12.46 -8.24 9.57
C LEU A 226 12.74 -9.04 8.29
N LYS A 227 13.35 -10.21 8.44
CA LYS A 227 13.64 -11.11 7.33
C LYS A 227 12.40 -11.89 6.88
N ALA A 228 12.23 -12.04 5.57
CA ALA A 228 11.13 -12.81 4.98
C ALA A 228 11.09 -14.24 5.51
N ASP A 229 12.24 -14.90 5.58
CA ASP A 229 12.36 -16.27 6.10
C ASP A 229 11.98 -16.38 7.59
N LEU A 230 12.30 -15.36 8.40
CA LEU A 230 11.93 -15.34 9.82
C LEU A 230 10.41 -15.24 10.00
N ILE A 231 9.75 -14.39 9.19
CA ILE A 231 8.29 -14.25 9.18
C ILE A 231 7.64 -15.57 8.78
N GLN A 232 8.12 -16.19 7.70
CA GLN A 232 7.61 -17.50 7.25
C GLN A 232 7.85 -18.59 8.29
N ALA A 233 9.01 -18.61 8.97
CA ALA A 233 9.31 -19.57 10.02
C ALA A 233 8.39 -19.41 11.24
N ALA A 234 8.04 -18.17 11.62
CA ALA A 234 7.09 -17.89 12.68
C ALA A 234 5.68 -18.42 12.40
N MET A 235 5.28 -18.51 11.13
CA MET A 235 3.96 -19.00 10.71
C MET A 235 3.86 -20.53 10.73
N LYS A 236 4.97 -21.28 10.77
CA LYS A 236 4.98 -22.75 10.79
C LYS A 236 4.59 -23.31 12.16
N ASN A 237 3.74 -24.35 12.18
CA ASN A 237 3.35 -25.08 13.38
C ASN A 237 4.39 -26.15 13.81
N ASN A 238 5.65 -25.74 13.99
CA ASN A 238 6.74 -26.60 14.47
C ASN A 238 7.45 -25.97 15.69
N LEU A 239 8.41 -26.70 16.27
CA LEU A 239 9.14 -26.25 17.46
C LEU A 239 9.86 -24.91 17.22
N LYS A 240 10.51 -24.74 16.06
CA LYS A 240 11.20 -23.50 15.67
C LYS A 240 10.21 -22.34 15.61
N GLY A 241 9.05 -22.52 14.97
CA GLY A 241 8.00 -21.49 14.89
C GLY A 241 7.47 -21.11 16.27
N ARG A 242 7.29 -22.08 17.19
CA ARG A 242 6.86 -21.79 18.58
C ARG A 242 7.89 -20.96 19.36
N ILE A 243 9.17 -21.28 19.24
CA ILE A 243 10.25 -20.51 19.87
C ILE A 243 10.29 -19.07 19.35
N ILE A 244 10.18 -18.90 18.03
CA ILE A 244 10.16 -17.57 17.42
C ILE A 244 8.95 -16.77 17.89
N ARG A 245 7.74 -17.35 17.89
CA ARG A 245 6.53 -16.67 18.41
C ARG A 245 6.67 -16.26 19.87
N TYR A 246 7.23 -17.12 20.72
CA TYR A 246 7.46 -16.80 22.15
C TYR A 246 8.42 -15.61 22.30
N ALA A 247 9.53 -15.60 21.54
CA ALA A 247 10.46 -14.47 21.53
C ALA A 247 9.77 -13.18 21.04
N MET A 248 8.94 -13.28 20.00
CA MET A 248 8.15 -12.13 19.49
C MET A 248 7.15 -11.61 20.53
N GLN A 249 6.47 -12.48 21.29
CA GLN A 249 5.54 -12.05 22.34
C GLN A 249 6.24 -11.23 23.44
N ARG A 250 7.43 -11.63 23.84
CA ARG A 250 8.21 -10.90 24.84
C ARG A 250 8.66 -9.53 24.34
N GLU A 251 9.07 -9.44 23.08
CA GLU A 251 9.42 -8.17 22.46
C GLU A 251 8.19 -7.27 22.23
N ASN A 252 7.03 -7.85 21.90
CA ASN A 252 5.78 -7.11 21.79
C ASN A 252 5.40 -6.42 23.12
N LYS A 253 5.57 -7.08 24.26
CA LYS A 253 5.31 -6.44 25.57
C LYS A 253 6.19 -5.22 25.77
N LYS A 254 7.50 -5.34 25.53
CA LYS A 254 8.42 -4.20 25.62
C LYS A 254 8.08 -3.07 24.65
N MET A 255 7.60 -3.40 23.45
CA MET A 255 7.14 -2.42 22.47
C MET A 255 5.92 -1.66 22.99
N ILE A 256 4.92 -2.36 23.54
CA ILE A 256 3.74 -1.75 24.16
C ILE A 256 4.15 -0.80 25.28
N ASP A 257 5.01 -1.24 26.18
CA ASP A 257 5.52 -0.42 27.29
C ASP A 257 6.24 0.86 26.78
N ARG A 258 7.02 0.78 25.70
CA ARG A 258 7.67 1.95 25.08
C ARG A 258 6.64 2.93 24.51
N ILE A 259 5.62 2.44 23.83
CA ILE A 259 4.56 3.29 23.27
C ILE A 259 3.79 4.02 24.38
N ILE A 260 3.41 3.30 25.44
CA ILE A 260 2.72 3.89 26.60
C ILE A 260 3.58 4.97 27.27
N ASN A 261 4.88 4.71 27.49
CA ASN A 261 5.77 5.69 28.08
C ASN A 261 5.94 6.94 27.21
N TRP A 262 6.02 6.77 25.87
CA TRP A 262 6.03 7.87 24.93
C TRP A 262 4.70 8.67 24.98
N MET A 263 3.55 8.01 25.06
CA MET A 263 2.27 8.69 25.26
C MET A 263 2.23 9.51 26.54
N ARG A 264 2.70 8.97 27.68
CA ARG A 264 2.76 9.66 28.98
C ARG A 264 3.59 10.93 28.91
N GLU A 265 4.76 10.85 28.25
CA GLU A 265 5.66 12.00 28.08
C GLU A 265 4.98 13.12 27.28
N HIS A 266 4.46 12.82 26.09
CA HIS A 266 3.84 13.81 25.22
C HIS A 266 2.51 14.34 25.76
N TYR A 267 1.73 13.51 26.45
CA TYR A 267 0.52 13.95 27.14
C TYR A 267 0.84 14.98 28.25
N LYS A 268 1.85 14.71 29.06
CA LYS A 268 2.30 15.62 30.12
C LYS A 268 2.77 16.97 29.54
N ASN A 269 3.37 16.97 28.37
CA ASN A 269 3.88 18.17 27.71
C ASN A 269 2.79 18.95 26.96
N GLY A 270 1.61 18.37 26.72
CA GLY A 270 0.56 18.94 25.88
C GLY A 270 0.94 18.95 24.39
N ASP A 271 1.80 18.01 23.97
CA ASP A 271 2.27 17.91 22.59
C ASP A 271 1.18 17.40 21.66
N LYS A 272 1.25 17.80 20.38
CA LYS A 272 0.48 17.18 19.30
C LYS A 272 1.14 15.88 18.88
N ILE A 273 0.34 14.82 18.78
CA ILE A 273 0.82 13.49 18.46
C ILE A 273 0.08 12.87 17.26
N SER A 274 0.78 12.00 16.55
CA SER A 274 0.18 11.22 15.46
C SER A 274 0.66 9.78 15.49
N PHE A 275 -0.26 8.85 15.22
CA PHE A 275 0.02 7.43 15.03
C PHE A 275 -0.25 7.05 13.59
N ILE A 276 0.72 6.38 12.94
CA ILE A 276 0.50 5.79 11.61
C ILE A 276 0.91 4.33 11.64
N GLY A 277 0.07 3.42 11.13
CA GLY A 277 0.44 2.04 10.88
C GLY A 277 -0.57 0.99 11.32
N ALA A 278 -0.09 -0.16 11.77
CA ALA A 278 -0.91 -1.34 12.01
C ALA A 278 -1.92 -1.16 13.16
N PRO A 279 -3.22 -1.35 12.93
CA PRO A 279 -4.26 -1.16 13.94
C PRO A 279 -4.09 -2.08 15.16
N PHE A 280 -3.63 -3.31 14.97
CA PHE A 280 -3.48 -4.27 16.06
C PHE A 280 -2.45 -3.84 17.12
N ILE A 281 -1.40 -3.09 16.74
CA ILE A 281 -0.39 -2.61 17.69
C ILE A 281 -1.03 -1.60 18.65
N LEU A 282 -1.74 -0.60 18.10
CA LEU A 282 -2.42 0.41 18.92
C LEU A 282 -3.59 -0.23 19.72
N TYR A 283 -4.29 -1.19 19.15
CA TYR A 283 -5.31 -1.96 19.86
C TYR A 283 -4.75 -2.63 21.12
N PHE A 284 -3.60 -3.31 21.04
CA PHE A 284 -2.97 -3.93 22.21
C PHE A 284 -2.45 -2.91 23.24
N VAL A 285 -2.00 -1.74 22.78
CA VAL A 285 -1.66 -0.62 23.66
C VAL A 285 -2.90 -0.17 24.42
N MET A 286 -4.03 0.04 23.74
CA MET A 286 -5.29 0.44 24.38
C MET A 286 -5.84 -0.62 25.34
N GLU A 287 -5.69 -1.92 25.04
CA GLU A 287 -6.05 -3.00 25.98
C GLU A 287 -5.20 -2.98 27.25
N GLU A 288 -3.88 -2.74 27.13
CA GLU A 288 -3.01 -2.68 28.32
C GLU A 288 -3.31 -1.43 29.15
N LEU A 289 -3.61 -0.28 28.53
CA LEU A 289 -4.05 0.95 29.21
C LEU A 289 -5.35 0.71 29.97
N GLU A 290 -6.37 0.16 29.31
CA GLU A 290 -7.68 -0.14 29.92
C GLU A 290 -7.57 -1.10 31.11
N LYS A 291 -6.76 -2.15 30.97
CA LYS A 291 -6.47 -3.11 32.04
C LYS A 291 -5.81 -2.45 33.26
N ASN A 292 -4.96 -1.46 33.03
CA ASN A 292 -4.28 -0.71 34.09
C ASN A 292 -5.12 0.45 34.65
N GLY A 293 -6.33 0.69 34.12
CA GLY A 293 -7.19 1.82 34.47
C GLY A 293 -6.60 3.18 34.08
N GLU A 294 -5.73 3.20 33.05
CA GLU A 294 -5.06 4.40 32.57
C GLU A 294 -5.75 4.89 31.29
N TYR A 295 -6.04 6.18 31.24
CA TYR A 295 -6.73 6.84 30.15
C TYR A 295 -6.04 8.16 29.84
N PHE A 296 -6.05 8.55 28.57
CA PHE A 296 -5.59 9.84 28.09
C PHE A 296 -6.76 10.64 27.50
N ASP A 297 -6.59 11.93 27.38
CA ASP A 297 -7.51 12.85 26.68
C ASP A 297 -6.66 13.78 25.81
N PHE A 298 -6.17 13.24 24.68
CA PHE A 298 -5.39 14.01 23.71
C PHE A 298 -6.26 15.01 22.93
N GLY A 299 -7.58 14.78 22.83
CA GLY A 299 -8.50 15.66 22.12
C GLY A 299 -8.02 15.92 20.69
N GLU A 300 -8.10 17.18 20.29
CA GLU A 300 -7.66 17.68 18.98
C GLU A 300 -6.13 17.61 18.76
N ASN A 301 -5.35 17.30 19.79
CA ASN A 301 -3.91 17.11 19.69
C ASN A 301 -3.53 15.70 19.25
N GLY A 302 -4.50 14.80 19.05
CA GLY A 302 -4.27 13.43 18.64
C GLY A 302 -4.79 13.14 17.23
N ALA A 303 -3.97 12.42 16.42
CA ALA A 303 -4.38 11.89 15.13
C ALA A 303 -3.96 10.43 14.96
N ILE A 304 -4.82 9.61 14.38
CA ILE A 304 -4.56 8.19 14.13
C ILE A 304 -4.86 7.89 12.66
N VAL A 305 -3.89 7.28 11.96
CA VAL A 305 -4.10 6.71 10.63
C VAL A 305 -3.65 5.27 10.64
N THR A 306 -4.62 4.35 10.64
CA THR A 306 -4.31 2.91 10.61
C THR A 306 -4.26 2.38 9.18
N GLY A 307 -3.63 1.22 9.00
CA GLY A 307 -3.58 0.52 7.71
C GLY A 307 -2.81 -0.78 7.76
N GLY A 308 -2.92 -1.57 6.71
CA GLY A 308 -2.21 -2.84 6.59
C GLY A 308 -2.87 -4.02 7.30
N GLY A 309 -4.02 -3.84 7.93
CA GLY A 309 -4.85 -4.90 8.50
C GLY A 309 -4.28 -5.59 9.75
N TRP A 310 -4.98 -6.62 10.22
CA TRP A 310 -4.69 -7.30 11.50
C TRP A 310 -3.65 -8.42 11.41
N LYS A 311 -3.29 -8.84 10.20
CA LYS A 311 -2.22 -9.82 9.95
C LYS A 311 -2.47 -11.16 10.66
N ILE A 312 -1.50 -11.59 11.48
CA ILE A 312 -1.60 -12.83 12.26
C ILE A 312 -2.60 -12.75 13.43
N PHE A 313 -3.16 -11.56 13.69
CA PHE A 313 -4.14 -11.31 14.76
C PHE A 313 -5.56 -11.13 14.20
N GLU A 314 -5.85 -11.70 13.02
CA GLU A 314 -7.17 -11.59 12.38
C GLU A 314 -8.29 -12.21 13.24
N ASP A 315 -7.97 -13.20 14.07
CA ASP A 315 -8.86 -13.80 15.07
C ASP A 315 -9.28 -12.85 16.21
N ARG A 316 -8.52 -11.75 16.39
CA ARG A 316 -8.77 -10.69 17.38
C ARG A 316 -9.25 -9.39 16.75
N ARG A 317 -9.50 -9.42 15.46
CA ARG A 317 -9.97 -8.24 14.71
C ARG A 317 -11.30 -7.74 15.26
N ILE A 318 -11.35 -6.44 15.49
CA ILE A 318 -12.59 -5.69 15.73
C ILE A 318 -12.90 -4.86 14.47
N SER A 319 -14.13 -4.39 14.34
CA SER A 319 -14.50 -3.49 13.25
C SER A 319 -13.74 -2.16 13.35
N VAL A 320 -13.60 -1.46 12.23
CA VAL A 320 -12.96 -0.13 12.19
C VAL A 320 -13.75 0.86 13.07
N GLU A 321 -15.07 0.73 13.11
CA GLU A 321 -15.93 1.54 13.99
C GLU A 321 -15.67 1.27 15.49
N GLU A 322 -15.58 -0.01 15.89
CA GLU A 322 -15.25 -0.38 17.27
C GLU A 322 -13.85 0.11 17.66
N PHE A 323 -12.90 0.07 16.71
CA PHE A 323 -11.55 0.57 16.93
C PHE A 323 -11.58 2.09 17.22
N ARG A 324 -12.31 2.89 16.43
CA ARG A 324 -12.45 4.35 16.64
C ARG A 324 -13.08 4.67 17.98
N LYS A 325 -14.18 3.98 18.33
CA LYS A 325 -14.85 4.14 19.64
C LYS A 325 -13.92 3.81 20.80
N LYS A 326 -13.08 2.78 20.66
CA LYS A 326 -12.07 2.43 21.66
C LYS A 326 -10.96 3.48 21.75
N ALA A 327 -10.51 4.02 20.63
CA ALA A 327 -9.51 5.10 20.60
C ALA A 327 -10.04 6.35 21.27
N GLU A 328 -11.27 6.77 20.98
CA GLU A 328 -11.93 7.90 21.64
C GLU A 328 -12.08 7.65 23.15
N LYS A 329 -12.53 6.48 23.57
CA LYS A 329 -12.70 6.14 24.99
C LYS A 329 -11.38 6.11 25.77
N ILE A 330 -10.32 5.54 25.21
CA ILE A 330 -9.05 5.27 25.93
C ILE A 330 -8.04 6.40 25.76
N LEU A 331 -7.99 7.03 24.58
CA LEU A 331 -7.01 8.04 24.22
C LEU A 331 -7.60 9.46 24.17
N GLY A 332 -8.94 9.59 24.21
CA GLY A 332 -9.63 10.85 24.07
C GLY A 332 -9.51 11.46 22.66
N ILE A 333 -9.06 10.70 21.66
CA ILE A 333 -8.90 11.18 20.28
C ILE A 333 -10.25 11.09 19.58
N PRO A 334 -10.79 12.19 19.02
CA PRO A 334 -12.08 12.20 18.32
C PRO A 334 -12.12 11.19 17.17
N GLN A 335 -13.29 10.59 16.90
CA GLN A 335 -13.42 9.55 15.86
C GLN A 335 -13.10 10.08 14.46
N GLU A 336 -13.37 11.34 14.16
CA GLU A 336 -13.01 12.03 12.92
C GLU A 336 -11.49 12.18 12.72
N ASN A 337 -10.71 12.18 13.80
CA ASN A 337 -9.24 12.20 13.78
C ASN A 337 -8.64 10.79 13.72
N CYS A 338 -9.48 9.76 13.59
CA CYS A 338 -9.07 8.36 13.52
C CYS A 338 -9.49 7.75 12.18
N LEU A 339 -8.59 7.75 11.20
CA LEU A 339 -8.82 7.26 9.85
C LEU A 339 -8.14 5.91 9.61
N ASP A 340 -8.66 5.17 8.64
CA ASP A 340 -7.98 3.98 8.11
C ASP A 340 -7.58 4.20 6.64
N LEU A 341 -6.54 3.50 6.20
CA LEU A 341 -6.09 3.50 4.82
C LEU A 341 -6.03 2.08 4.27
N TYR A 342 -6.33 1.95 3.00
CA TYR A 342 -6.22 0.72 2.26
C TYR A 342 -5.20 0.86 1.12
N GLY A 343 -4.32 -0.11 1.02
CA GLY A 343 -3.31 -0.23 -0.02
C GLY A 343 -2.64 -1.59 0.02
N MET A 344 -1.94 -1.92 -1.03
CA MET A 344 -1.26 -3.21 -1.18
C MET A 344 0.10 -3.06 -1.83
N VAL A 345 0.96 -4.06 -1.68
CA VAL A 345 2.31 -4.02 -2.25
C VAL A 345 2.31 -3.97 -3.77
N GLU A 346 1.26 -4.49 -4.40
CA GLU A 346 1.06 -4.52 -5.85
C GLU A 346 0.63 -3.16 -6.43
N GLY A 347 0.29 -2.16 -5.61
CA GLY A 347 -0.14 -0.82 -6.03
C GLY A 347 0.72 0.30 -5.46
N ASN A 348 0.65 1.48 -6.07
CA ASN A 348 1.22 2.73 -5.56
C ASN A 348 0.12 3.74 -5.19
N GLY A 349 -1.15 3.45 -5.55
CA GLY A 349 -2.32 4.20 -5.10
C GLY A 349 -2.76 3.74 -3.71
N PHE A 350 -3.10 4.72 -2.85
CA PHE A 350 -3.61 4.46 -1.50
C PHE A 350 -4.95 5.14 -1.32
N MET A 351 -5.92 4.39 -0.81
CA MET A 351 -7.24 4.88 -0.47
C MET A 351 -7.24 5.26 1.01
N VAL A 352 -7.73 6.45 1.32
CA VAL A 352 -7.76 6.96 2.71
C VAL A 352 -9.20 7.32 3.06
N GLN A 353 -9.62 6.99 4.26
CA GLN A 353 -10.95 7.34 4.77
C GLN A 353 -11.11 8.84 4.89
N CYS A 354 -12.29 9.35 4.52
CA CYS A 354 -12.68 10.72 4.85
C CYS A 354 -13.12 10.81 6.33
N PRO A 355 -12.87 11.94 7.01
CA PRO A 355 -13.28 12.12 8.41
C PRO A 355 -14.79 12.16 8.59
N GLU A 356 -15.54 12.56 7.57
CA GLU A 356 -16.99 12.77 7.65
C GLU A 356 -17.80 11.47 7.68
N GLY A 357 -17.37 10.44 6.90
CA GLY A 357 -18.13 9.20 6.76
C GLY A 357 -17.28 7.94 6.73
N HIS A 358 -15.97 8.09 6.80
CA HIS A 358 -15.00 7.01 6.81
C HIS A 358 -15.04 6.08 5.58
N TYR A 359 -15.53 6.57 4.43
CA TYR A 359 -15.39 5.88 3.16
C TYR A 359 -13.96 6.05 2.63
N LEU A 360 -13.44 4.99 1.99
CA LEU A 360 -12.08 4.96 1.45
C LEU A 360 -12.05 5.63 0.07
N HIS A 361 -11.59 6.85 0.00
CA HIS A 361 -11.48 7.63 -1.23
C HIS A 361 -10.37 7.15 -2.14
N ILE A 362 -10.67 7.00 -3.41
CA ILE A 362 -9.75 6.52 -4.46
C ILE A 362 -9.09 7.71 -5.16
N PRO A 363 -7.76 7.74 -5.30
CA PRO A 363 -7.06 8.82 -6.01
C PRO A 363 -7.25 8.69 -7.53
N ASN A 364 -8.33 9.23 -8.04
CA ASN A 364 -8.85 8.96 -9.38
C ASN A 364 -8.18 9.71 -10.53
N THR A 365 -7.12 10.49 -10.31
CA THR A 365 -6.35 11.15 -11.38
C THR A 365 -5.33 10.22 -12.05
N CYS A 366 -4.88 9.19 -11.36
CA CYS A 366 -3.85 8.26 -11.84
C CYS A 366 -4.21 6.78 -11.63
N TYR A 367 -5.34 6.50 -10.99
CA TYR A 367 -5.73 5.17 -10.56
C TYR A 367 -7.16 4.87 -10.99
N GLN A 368 -7.39 3.77 -11.70
CA GLN A 368 -8.71 3.26 -12.04
C GLN A 368 -9.01 2.07 -11.16
N ALA A 369 -10.00 2.21 -10.30
CA ALA A 369 -10.56 1.08 -9.54
C ALA A 369 -11.73 0.46 -10.30
N MET A 370 -11.90 -0.85 -10.13
CA MET A 370 -12.98 -1.64 -10.69
C MET A 370 -13.41 -2.70 -9.68
N VAL A 371 -14.67 -3.06 -9.68
CA VAL A 371 -15.18 -4.21 -8.92
C VAL A 371 -15.72 -5.21 -9.93
N ILE A 372 -15.16 -6.41 -9.94
CA ILE A 372 -15.45 -7.42 -10.97
C ILE A 372 -16.01 -8.71 -10.35
N ASP A 373 -16.81 -9.41 -11.12
CA ASP A 373 -17.34 -10.73 -10.78
C ASP A 373 -16.31 -11.87 -11.06
N GLU A 374 -16.73 -13.11 -10.93
CA GLU A 374 -15.91 -14.30 -11.20
C GLU A 374 -15.54 -14.49 -12.67
N ASN A 375 -16.25 -13.83 -13.60
CA ASN A 375 -15.99 -13.86 -15.04
C ASN A 375 -15.07 -12.72 -15.49
N GLY A 376 -14.74 -11.77 -14.59
CA GLY A 376 -13.95 -10.59 -14.89
C GLY A 376 -14.77 -9.40 -15.42
N GLU A 377 -16.10 -9.48 -15.37
CA GLU A 377 -16.99 -8.39 -15.77
C GLU A 377 -17.27 -7.44 -14.61
N GLU A 378 -17.34 -6.14 -14.89
CA GLU A 378 -17.66 -5.15 -13.87
C GLU A 378 -19.07 -5.36 -13.32
N VAL A 379 -19.22 -5.35 -11.99
CA VAL A 379 -20.52 -5.44 -11.30
C VAL A 379 -21.19 -4.06 -11.21
N ALA A 380 -22.49 -4.02 -10.92
CA ALA A 380 -23.20 -2.77 -10.72
C ALA A 380 -22.69 -2.02 -9.45
N GLU A 381 -22.88 -0.70 -9.45
CA GLU A 381 -22.53 0.14 -8.30
C GLU A 381 -23.14 -0.38 -7.00
N GLY A 382 -22.33 -0.46 -5.93
CA GLY A 382 -22.73 -0.98 -4.63
C GLY A 382 -22.85 -2.50 -4.57
N GLU A 383 -22.67 -3.22 -5.65
CA GLU A 383 -22.58 -4.67 -5.63
C GLU A 383 -21.18 -5.11 -5.16
N LYS A 384 -21.12 -6.31 -4.61
CA LYS A 384 -19.94 -6.91 -4.06
C LYS A 384 -19.19 -7.70 -5.11
N GLY A 385 -17.89 -7.48 -5.21
CA GLY A 385 -17.06 -8.23 -6.13
C GLY A 385 -15.57 -8.15 -5.79
N ARG A 386 -14.75 -8.67 -6.64
CA ARG A 386 -13.30 -8.67 -6.51
C ARG A 386 -12.75 -7.28 -6.86
N PHE A 387 -11.89 -6.75 -5.98
CA PHE A 387 -11.21 -5.49 -6.27
C PHE A 387 -10.14 -5.67 -7.35
N ALA A 388 -10.25 -4.90 -8.42
CA ALA A 388 -9.27 -4.83 -9.48
C ALA A 388 -8.89 -3.36 -9.75
N PHE A 389 -7.71 -3.13 -10.32
CA PHE A 389 -7.26 -1.78 -10.58
C PHE A 389 -6.23 -1.67 -11.72
N LEU A 390 -6.15 -0.46 -12.27
CA LEU A 390 -5.09 -0.01 -13.16
C LEU A 390 -4.37 1.15 -12.47
N ASP A 391 -3.07 1.00 -12.23
CA ASP A 391 -2.22 1.98 -11.54
C ASP A 391 -1.26 2.63 -12.53
N GLY A 392 -1.50 3.91 -12.84
CA GLY A 392 -0.66 4.70 -13.74
C GLY A 392 0.70 5.10 -13.16
N LEU A 393 0.89 5.02 -11.83
CA LEU A 393 2.18 5.29 -11.18
C LEU A 393 3.11 4.06 -11.18
N ALA A 394 2.61 2.88 -11.46
CA ALA A 394 3.37 1.64 -11.43
C ALA A 394 4.23 1.47 -12.71
N MET A 395 5.25 2.32 -12.89
CA MET A 395 6.07 2.31 -14.10
C MET A 395 7.11 1.18 -14.15
N SER A 396 7.49 0.61 -13.03
CA SER A 396 8.50 -0.48 -12.94
C SER A 396 7.94 -1.90 -13.15
N TYR A 397 6.64 -2.06 -13.17
CA TYR A 397 5.94 -3.35 -13.34
C TYR A 397 4.51 -3.10 -13.82
N PRO A 398 3.87 -4.04 -14.55
CA PRO A 398 2.47 -3.89 -14.95
C PRO A 398 1.54 -3.86 -13.72
N GLY A 399 1.21 -2.66 -13.25
CA GLY A 399 0.33 -2.41 -12.10
C GLY A 399 -1.15 -2.52 -12.45
N PHE A 400 -1.55 -3.47 -13.28
CA PHE A 400 -2.91 -3.76 -13.73
C PHE A 400 -3.35 -5.08 -13.12
N ILE A 401 -4.02 -5.02 -11.97
CA ILE A 401 -4.07 -6.13 -11.02
C ILE A 401 -5.50 -6.53 -10.69
N ILE A 402 -5.74 -7.83 -10.57
CA ILE A 402 -6.88 -8.38 -9.84
C ILE A 402 -6.38 -8.78 -8.46
N SER A 403 -6.88 -8.12 -7.42
CA SER A 403 -6.47 -8.40 -6.04
C SER A 403 -7.17 -9.64 -5.46
N GLY A 404 -6.70 -10.09 -4.30
CA GLY A 404 -7.38 -11.11 -3.50
C GLY A 404 -8.46 -10.55 -2.57
N ASP A 405 -8.82 -9.27 -2.69
CA ASP A 405 -9.74 -8.60 -1.79
C ASP A 405 -11.13 -8.42 -2.42
N GLU A 406 -12.15 -8.42 -1.59
CA GLU A 406 -13.55 -8.25 -1.95
C GLU A 406 -14.06 -6.94 -1.37
N VAL A 407 -14.71 -6.11 -2.22
CA VAL A 407 -15.13 -4.75 -1.89
C VAL A 407 -16.50 -4.44 -2.46
N ARG A 408 -17.08 -3.31 -2.03
CA ARG A 408 -18.14 -2.56 -2.69
C ARG A 408 -17.64 -1.18 -3.02
N MET A 409 -17.98 -0.67 -4.19
CA MET A 409 -17.55 0.64 -4.67
C MET A 409 -18.76 1.50 -5.03
N TYR A 410 -18.65 2.78 -4.77
CA TYR A 410 -19.61 3.81 -5.16
C TYR A 410 -18.91 4.88 -5.97
N GLU A 411 -19.59 5.41 -6.99
CA GLU A 411 -19.06 6.46 -7.88
C GLU A 411 -18.79 7.79 -7.15
N GLU A 412 -19.56 8.05 -6.09
CA GLU A 412 -19.45 9.25 -5.25
C GLU A 412 -19.57 8.86 -3.78
N CYS A 413 -18.90 9.60 -2.90
CA CYS A 413 -19.06 9.39 -1.46
C CYS A 413 -20.48 9.78 -1.00
N PRO A 414 -21.20 8.89 -0.29
CA PRO A 414 -22.56 9.21 0.15
C PRO A 414 -22.61 10.23 1.28
N VAL A 415 -21.48 10.67 1.84
CA VAL A 415 -21.42 11.51 3.04
C VAL A 415 -20.68 12.82 2.81
N CYS A 416 -19.53 12.82 2.16
CA CYS A 416 -18.75 14.03 1.91
C CYS A 416 -18.86 14.50 0.44
N ASP A 417 -18.41 15.71 0.18
CA ASP A 417 -18.52 16.39 -1.12
C ASP A 417 -17.30 16.18 -2.06
N ARG A 418 -16.40 15.23 -1.73
CA ARG A 418 -15.26 14.92 -2.58
C ARG A 418 -15.70 14.12 -3.82
N PRO A 419 -15.44 14.61 -5.04
CA PRO A 419 -15.93 14.00 -6.29
C PRO A 419 -15.07 12.80 -6.72
N THR A 420 -14.76 11.89 -5.80
CA THR A 420 -13.97 10.68 -6.10
C THR A 420 -14.77 9.43 -5.78
N PRO A 421 -14.59 8.35 -6.55
CA PRO A 421 -15.13 7.04 -6.17
C PRO A 421 -14.60 6.61 -4.80
N VAL A 422 -15.39 5.79 -4.10
CA VAL A 422 -15.06 5.32 -2.77
C VAL A 422 -15.34 3.82 -2.61
N LEU A 423 -14.55 3.18 -1.73
CA LEU A 423 -14.88 1.85 -1.22
C LEU A 423 -15.56 1.97 0.14
N GLU A 424 -16.34 0.94 0.49
CA GLU A 424 -16.84 0.78 1.86
C GLU A 424 -15.69 0.80 2.88
N PRO A 425 -15.95 1.20 4.14
CA PRO A 425 -14.92 1.34 5.17
C PRO A 425 -14.09 0.07 5.45
N GLU A 426 -14.68 -1.10 5.23
CA GLU A 426 -14.02 -2.38 5.52
C GLU A 426 -13.77 -3.21 4.27
N VAL A 427 -12.51 -3.37 3.91
CA VAL A 427 -12.08 -4.31 2.88
C VAL A 427 -11.86 -5.69 3.51
N LYS A 428 -12.35 -6.75 2.85
CA LYS A 428 -12.23 -8.13 3.31
C LYS A 428 -11.50 -8.99 2.29
N ARG A 429 -10.83 -10.04 2.76
CA ARG A 429 -10.35 -11.08 1.85
C ARG A 429 -11.53 -11.84 1.26
N ALA A 430 -11.51 -12.02 -0.06
CA ALA A 430 -12.49 -12.86 -0.73
C ALA A 430 -12.37 -14.31 -0.23
N ALA A 431 -13.51 -14.92 0.07
CA ALA A 431 -13.58 -16.33 0.44
C ALA A 431 -13.32 -17.20 -0.80
N GLY A 432 -12.25 -17.98 -0.76
CA GLY A 432 -11.85 -19.06 -1.64
C GLY A 432 -12.17 -18.94 -3.15
N SER A 433 -11.32 -19.34 -3.97
CA SER A 433 -11.22 -19.58 -5.39
C SER A 433 -10.45 -18.52 -6.19
N GLU A 434 -9.39 -19.02 -6.79
CA GLU A 434 -8.72 -18.37 -7.91
C GLU A 434 -9.77 -18.03 -8.98
N MET A 435 -9.66 -16.85 -9.57
CA MET A 435 -10.39 -16.51 -10.79
C MET A 435 -10.09 -17.59 -11.83
N ARG A 436 -11.12 -18.33 -12.26
CA ARG A 436 -11.00 -19.45 -13.19
C ARG A 436 -10.43 -18.94 -14.51
N GLY A 437 -9.30 -19.47 -14.91
CA GLY A 437 -8.68 -19.23 -16.22
C GLY A 437 -7.49 -18.25 -16.22
N CYS A 438 -7.56 -17.06 -15.63
CA CYS A 438 -6.50 -16.04 -15.74
C CYS A 438 -5.16 -16.46 -15.15
N ALA A 439 -5.15 -17.10 -13.96
CA ALA A 439 -3.90 -17.55 -13.32
C ALA A 439 -3.25 -18.73 -14.08
N GLU A 440 -4.06 -19.60 -14.69
CA GLU A 440 -3.57 -20.73 -15.48
C GLU A 440 -3.00 -20.28 -16.82
N GLU A 441 -3.64 -19.29 -17.46
CA GLU A 441 -3.16 -18.67 -18.69
C GLU A 441 -1.82 -17.95 -18.49
N MET A 442 -1.67 -17.18 -17.40
CA MET A 442 -0.41 -16.55 -17.04
C MET A 442 0.70 -17.56 -16.73
N ARG A 443 0.38 -18.68 -16.05
CA ARG A 443 1.34 -19.79 -15.80
C ARG A 443 1.79 -20.44 -17.10
N ARG A 444 0.87 -20.59 -18.09
CA ARG A 444 1.20 -21.12 -19.40
C ARG A 444 2.14 -20.21 -20.18
N VAL A 445 1.90 -18.90 -20.14
CA VAL A 445 2.79 -17.89 -20.74
C VAL A 445 4.19 -17.94 -20.13
N LEU A 446 4.27 -18.03 -18.78
CA LEU A 446 5.54 -18.19 -18.05
C LEU A 446 6.29 -19.48 -18.42
N ALA A 447 5.58 -20.61 -18.47
CA ALA A 447 6.20 -21.89 -18.80
C ALA A 447 6.80 -21.93 -20.22
N MET A 448 6.17 -21.24 -21.18
CA MET A 448 6.68 -21.09 -22.53
C MET A 448 7.93 -20.20 -22.61
N ASP A 449 8.03 -19.17 -21.77
CA ASP A 449 9.20 -18.26 -21.73
C ASP A 449 10.41 -18.89 -21.02
N MET A 450 10.17 -19.70 -19.98
CA MET A 450 11.26 -20.40 -19.26
C MET A 450 11.75 -21.66 -20.00
N GLY A 451 10.94 -22.23 -20.89
CA GLY A 451 11.29 -23.40 -21.71
C GLY A 451 12.01 -23.09 -23.03
N GLY A 452 12.06 -21.83 -23.45
CA GLY A 452 12.68 -21.41 -24.72
C GLY A 452 14.19 -21.17 -24.68
N GLY A 453 14.83 -21.41 -23.55
CA GLY A 453 16.27 -21.19 -23.33
C GLY A 453 17.19 -22.41 -23.57
N ASN A 454 16.71 -23.49 -24.18
CA ASN A 454 17.52 -24.63 -24.60
C ASN A 454 17.32 -24.91 -26.11
N ALA A 455 18.05 -24.19 -26.93
CA ALA A 455 18.49 -24.63 -28.26
C ALA A 455 19.82 -23.92 -28.60
#